data_87fb6f18dc94577933520f4f591985e2
#
_entry.id   87fb6f18dc94577933520f4f591985e2
#
_cell.length_a   1.000
_cell.length_b   1.000
_cell.length_c   1.000
_cell.angle_alpha   90.00
_cell.angle_beta   90.00
_cell.angle_gamma   90.00
#
_symmetry.space_group_name_H-M   'P 1'
#
loop_
_entity.id
_entity.type
_entity.pdbx_description
1 polymer ?
#
loop_
_entity_poly.entity_id
_entity_poly.type
_entity_poly.pdbx_seq_one_letter_code
_entity_poly.pdbx_strand_id
1 'polypeptide(L)'
;FAMSVVSLLALILLSSSNGVAEVQNQDRTGAPGSAQTCIQCHSQPGSMTATSSISVINLIGDEVSTYIAGDTYEVSFNVTSNTGVGYGFQATSVLGDGSNAGEFTNPGTSVHLQSVSSRHIVEHSTPNSTGIFTATWTAPETGSGDVGFYMSGLAANLQNQTFGDAYHGISLSLTENTNNIEELHRVMDQPTVSSNGISMTAVVNGMVSIYDLNGRLNYTTFVTANEYLTIDNSEIGNGIQIVQFVPQDQFSSTFTPQSWRVAVQK
;
A
#
# COMPACT_ATOMS: atom_id res chain seq x y z
N PHE A 1 9.40 -48.63 -7.48
CA PHE A 1 9.20 -47.63 -6.39
C PHE A 1 9.95 -46.29 -6.68
N ALA A 2 11.18 -46.34 -7.16
CA ALA A 2 11.98 -45.12 -7.47
C ALA A 2 11.38 -44.30 -8.62
N MET A 3 10.87 -44.92 -9.69
CA MET A 3 10.24 -44.21 -10.81
C MET A 3 8.95 -43.48 -10.42
N SER A 4 8.16 -44.02 -9.50
CA SER A 4 6.92 -43.39 -9.02
C SER A 4 7.21 -42.13 -8.17
N VAL A 5 8.27 -42.13 -7.40
CA VAL A 5 8.70 -40.97 -6.57
C VAL A 5 9.22 -39.83 -7.43
N VAL A 6 10.02 -40.13 -8.47
CA VAL A 6 10.52 -39.14 -9.41
C VAL A 6 9.38 -38.53 -10.24
N SER A 7 8.40 -39.31 -10.65
CA SER A 7 7.22 -38.80 -11.38
C SER A 7 6.33 -37.94 -10.49
N LEU A 8 6.20 -38.26 -9.20
CA LEU A 8 5.43 -37.47 -8.24
C LEU A 8 6.14 -36.10 -7.94
N LEU A 9 7.46 -36.12 -7.78
CA LEU A 9 8.26 -34.88 -7.60
C LEU A 9 8.19 -34.00 -8.85
N ALA A 10 8.24 -34.59 -10.04
CA ALA A 10 8.11 -33.83 -11.30
C ALA A 10 6.71 -33.21 -11.46
N LEU A 11 5.66 -33.87 -11.01
CA LEU A 11 4.29 -33.33 -10.99
C LEU A 11 4.14 -32.15 -10.02
N ILE A 12 4.79 -32.19 -8.87
CA ILE A 12 4.78 -31.09 -7.90
C ILE A 12 5.54 -29.88 -8.46
N LEU A 13 6.64 -30.08 -9.18
CA LEU A 13 7.39 -29.00 -9.83
C LEU A 13 6.61 -28.35 -10.99
N LEU A 14 5.72 -29.09 -11.65
CA LEU A 14 4.89 -28.59 -12.76
C LEU A 14 3.62 -27.85 -12.29
N SER A 15 3.24 -27.94 -11.03
CA SER A 15 2.04 -27.28 -10.49
C SER A 15 2.30 -25.98 -9.73
N SER A 16 3.44 -25.34 -9.93
CA SER A 16 3.76 -24.05 -9.27
C SER A 16 3.08 -22.82 -9.90
N SER A 17 2.02 -23.04 -10.69
CA SER A 17 1.18 -21.94 -11.18
C SER A 17 0.47 -21.15 -10.05
N ASN A 18 0.44 -21.70 -8.84
CA ASN A 18 -0.17 -21.10 -7.66
C ASN A 18 0.83 -20.37 -6.74
N GLY A 19 2.08 -20.22 -7.19
CA GLY A 19 3.13 -19.63 -6.36
C GLY A 19 3.93 -20.67 -5.55
N VAL A 20 5.17 -20.32 -5.27
CA VAL A 20 6.14 -21.24 -4.65
C VAL A 20 6.02 -21.24 -3.12
N ALA A 21 5.58 -20.16 -2.51
CA ALA A 21 5.35 -20.14 -1.07
C ALA A 21 4.22 -21.10 -0.67
N GLU A 22 3.11 -21.08 -1.40
CA GLU A 22 2.00 -22.03 -1.14
C GLU A 22 2.38 -23.48 -1.42
N VAL A 23 2.98 -23.74 -2.58
CA VAL A 23 3.18 -25.13 -3.04
C VAL A 23 4.39 -25.78 -2.38
N GLN A 24 5.45 -25.03 -2.05
CA GLN A 24 6.72 -25.55 -1.58
C GLN A 24 7.19 -24.95 -0.26
N ASN A 25 6.43 -24.02 0.33
CA ASN A 25 6.82 -23.28 1.53
C ASN A 25 8.20 -22.61 1.39
N GLN A 26 8.43 -21.93 0.24
CA GLN A 26 9.72 -21.32 -0.06
C GLN A 26 9.59 -19.82 -0.32
N ASP A 27 10.49 -19.06 0.31
CA ASP A 27 10.70 -17.64 0.06
C ASP A 27 11.68 -17.47 -1.12
N ARG A 28 11.16 -16.92 -2.21
CA ARG A 28 11.88 -16.63 -3.47
C ARG A 28 11.89 -15.14 -3.79
N THR A 29 11.60 -14.30 -2.82
CA THR A 29 11.46 -12.84 -2.99
C THR A 29 12.77 -12.13 -3.33
N GLY A 30 13.91 -12.73 -2.98
CA GLY A 30 15.23 -12.09 -3.10
C GLY A 30 15.55 -11.16 -1.93
N ALA A 31 14.72 -11.13 -0.88
CA ALA A 31 14.99 -10.40 0.36
C ALA A 31 16.21 -11.00 1.11
N PRO A 32 16.87 -10.24 1.99
CA PRO A 32 17.89 -10.78 2.87
C PRO A 32 17.39 -12.03 3.61
N GLY A 33 18.13 -13.12 3.51
CA GLY A 33 17.75 -14.42 4.08
C GLY A 33 16.82 -15.29 3.20
N SER A 34 16.34 -14.82 2.05
CA SER A 34 15.68 -15.66 1.05
C SER A 34 16.68 -16.70 0.51
N ALA A 35 16.21 -17.93 0.33
CA ALA A 35 17.09 -19.01 -0.14
C ALA A 35 17.57 -18.76 -1.58
N GLN A 36 16.69 -18.28 -2.45
CA GLN A 36 16.94 -18.06 -3.88
C GLN A 36 15.78 -17.23 -4.47
N THR A 37 15.89 -16.90 -5.78
CA THR A 37 14.84 -16.19 -6.51
C THR A 37 14.19 -17.07 -7.57
N CYS A 38 13.22 -16.55 -8.34
CA CYS A 38 12.54 -17.28 -9.42
C CYS A 38 13.50 -17.83 -10.50
N ILE A 39 14.68 -17.21 -10.67
CA ILE A 39 15.68 -17.65 -11.65
C ILE A 39 16.21 -19.07 -11.38
N GLN A 40 16.05 -19.58 -10.17
CA GLN A 40 16.45 -20.93 -9.81
C GLN A 40 15.79 -22.01 -10.68
N CYS A 41 14.53 -21.80 -11.02
CA CYS A 41 13.76 -22.73 -11.84
C CYS A 41 13.51 -22.20 -13.24
N HIS A 42 13.37 -20.88 -13.41
CA HIS A 42 13.07 -20.22 -14.67
C HIS A 42 14.38 -19.73 -15.31
N SER A 43 14.86 -20.45 -16.28
CA SER A 43 16.11 -20.11 -16.97
C SER A 43 15.87 -19.26 -18.21
N GLN A 44 16.76 -18.33 -18.44
CA GLN A 44 16.78 -17.42 -19.61
C GLN A 44 17.73 -17.89 -20.70
N PRO A 45 17.37 -18.77 -21.61
CA PRO A 45 17.95 -18.69 -22.94
C PRO A 45 16.89 -18.26 -23.93
N GLY A 46 16.90 -16.99 -24.30
CA GLY A 46 15.97 -16.43 -25.26
C GLY A 46 16.03 -14.91 -25.31
N SER A 47 15.19 -14.32 -26.17
CA SER A 47 15.09 -12.88 -26.35
C SER A 47 14.04 -12.22 -25.44
N MET A 48 13.36 -13.00 -24.57
CA MET A 48 12.41 -12.45 -23.62
C MET A 48 13.14 -11.63 -22.56
N THR A 49 12.61 -10.47 -22.24
CA THR A 49 13.07 -9.61 -21.14
C THR A 49 11.95 -9.40 -20.14
N ALA A 50 12.28 -9.23 -18.89
CA ALA A 50 11.35 -8.81 -17.83
C ALA A 50 11.87 -7.54 -17.17
N THR A 51 10.95 -6.69 -16.75
CA THR A 51 11.22 -5.54 -15.89
C THR A 51 10.16 -5.51 -14.80
N SER A 52 10.59 -5.34 -13.55
CA SER A 52 9.70 -5.26 -12.39
C SER A 52 9.78 -3.88 -11.76
N SER A 53 8.67 -3.43 -11.18
CA SER A 53 8.61 -2.25 -10.34
C SER A 53 7.70 -2.49 -9.13
N ILE A 54 8.00 -1.77 -8.05
CA ILE A 54 7.19 -1.72 -6.83
C ILE A 54 6.80 -0.25 -6.62
N SER A 55 5.53 0.01 -6.35
CA SER A 55 5.08 1.33 -5.89
C SER A 55 4.22 1.17 -4.63
N VAL A 56 4.42 2.08 -3.69
CA VAL A 56 3.64 2.16 -2.44
C VAL A 56 2.87 3.47 -2.47
N ILE A 57 1.56 3.37 -2.36
CA ILE A 57 0.62 4.46 -2.61
C ILE A 57 -0.17 4.71 -1.33
N ASN A 58 -0.23 5.95 -0.88
CA ASN A 58 -1.05 6.34 0.26
C ASN A 58 -2.55 6.35 -0.10
N LEU A 59 -3.41 6.56 0.89
CA LEU A 59 -4.87 6.54 0.71
C LEU A 59 -5.41 7.67 -0.17
N ILE A 60 -4.63 8.72 -0.43
CA ILE A 60 -5.02 9.82 -1.33
C ILE A 60 -4.50 9.65 -2.76
N GLY A 61 -3.79 8.54 -3.03
CA GLY A 61 -3.34 8.16 -4.37
C GLY A 61 -1.92 8.62 -4.73
N ASP A 62 -1.16 9.16 -3.78
CA ASP A 62 0.23 9.58 -4.01
C ASP A 62 1.22 8.44 -3.75
N GLU A 63 2.20 8.30 -4.63
CA GLU A 63 3.33 7.41 -4.40
C GLU A 63 4.25 7.98 -3.32
N VAL A 64 4.64 7.15 -2.34
CA VAL A 64 5.39 7.58 -1.18
C VAL A 64 6.78 6.94 -1.12
N SER A 65 7.75 7.68 -0.57
CA SER A 65 9.10 7.20 -0.24
C SER A 65 9.32 7.10 1.28
N THR A 66 8.33 7.52 2.08
CA THR A 66 8.33 7.41 3.54
C THR A 66 7.01 6.78 3.99
N TYR A 67 7.01 6.15 5.16
CA TYR A 67 5.79 5.61 5.75
C TYR A 67 5.55 6.17 7.15
N ILE A 68 4.29 6.24 7.55
CA ILE A 68 3.86 6.53 8.92
C ILE A 68 3.57 5.18 9.59
N ALA A 69 4.10 4.97 10.80
CA ALA A 69 3.90 3.75 11.55
C ALA A 69 2.42 3.45 11.80
N GLY A 70 1.99 2.22 11.53
CA GLY A 70 0.62 1.76 11.68
C GLY A 70 -0.34 2.17 10.56
N ASP A 71 0.08 3.04 9.63
CA ASP A 71 -0.74 3.45 8.50
C ASP A 71 -0.84 2.36 7.44
N THR A 72 -1.87 2.48 6.61
CA THR A 72 -2.20 1.53 5.56
C THR A 72 -1.94 2.12 4.18
N TYR A 73 -1.35 1.32 3.30
CA TYR A 73 -0.94 1.69 1.94
C TYR A 73 -1.43 0.64 0.94
N GLU A 74 -1.70 1.04 -0.29
CA GLU A 74 -1.77 0.11 -1.40
C GLU A 74 -0.37 -0.13 -1.96
N VAL A 75 0.01 -1.39 -2.13
CA VAL A 75 1.26 -1.76 -2.77
C VAL A 75 0.96 -2.42 -4.11
N SER A 76 1.56 -1.87 -5.17
CA SER A 76 1.47 -2.41 -6.51
C SER A 76 2.80 -3.03 -6.93
N PHE A 77 2.74 -4.27 -7.39
CA PHE A 77 3.84 -5.06 -7.91
C PHE A 77 3.62 -5.27 -9.40
N ASN A 78 4.50 -4.72 -10.23
CA ASN A 78 4.32 -4.77 -11.67
C ASN A 78 5.45 -5.54 -12.34
N VAL A 79 5.10 -6.36 -13.32
CA VAL A 79 6.02 -7.06 -14.21
C VAL A 79 5.64 -6.75 -15.64
N THR A 80 6.60 -6.30 -16.42
CA THR A 80 6.43 -6.04 -17.86
C THR A 80 7.44 -6.85 -18.68
N SER A 81 7.11 -7.12 -19.93
CA SER A 81 7.97 -7.90 -20.83
C SER A 81 7.76 -7.45 -22.27
N ASN A 82 8.78 -7.69 -23.12
CA ASN A 82 8.66 -7.49 -24.57
C ASN A 82 7.81 -8.57 -25.25
N THR A 83 7.77 -9.80 -24.74
CA THR A 83 7.11 -10.96 -25.38
C THR A 83 6.45 -11.92 -24.39
N GLY A 84 6.42 -11.61 -23.09
CA GLY A 84 5.72 -12.42 -22.08
C GLY A 84 4.22 -12.41 -22.32
N VAL A 85 3.57 -13.55 -22.08
CA VAL A 85 2.13 -13.73 -22.22
C VAL A 85 1.43 -14.04 -20.89
N GLY A 86 2.21 -14.37 -19.88
CA GLY A 86 1.75 -14.54 -18.50
C GLY A 86 2.80 -14.01 -17.52
N TYR A 87 2.32 -13.47 -16.41
CA TYR A 87 3.17 -12.87 -15.40
C TYR A 87 2.93 -13.50 -14.03
N GLY A 88 3.99 -13.61 -13.24
CA GLY A 88 3.96 -14.04 -11.86
C GLY A 88 4.95 -13.27 -11.02
N PHE A 89 4.79 -13.33 -9.72
CA PHE A 89 5.71 -12.65 -8.80
C PHE A 89 5.67 -13.31 -7.41
N GLN A 90 6.68 -12.99 -6.62
CA GLN A 90 6.68 -13.17 -5.18
C GLN A 90 7.34 -11.96 -4.54
N ALA A 91 6.77 -11.43 -3.48
CA ALA A 91 7.25 -10.23 -2.79
C ALA A 91 7.10 -10.35 -1.28
N THR A 92 7.85 -9.51 -0.55
CA THR A 92 7.77 -9.36 0.91
C THR A 92 8.25 -7.97 1.32
N SER A 93 7.98 -7.60 2.57
CA SER A 93 8.57 -6.44 3.24
C SER A 93 9.34 -6.86 4.48
N VAL A 94 10.54 -6.32 4.68
CA VAL A 94 11.42 -6.67 5.79
C VAL A 94 12.08 -5.44 6.40
N LEU A 95 12.44 -5.55 7.69
CA LEU A 95 13.29 -4.59 8.40
C LEU A 95 14.77 -4.81 8.05
N GLY A 96 15.65 -3.91 8.52
CA GLY A 96 17.08 -3.98 8.28
C GLY A 96 17.77 -5.26 8.79
N ASP A 97 17.18 -5.93 9.78
CA ASP A 97 17.66 -7.23 10.32
C ASP A 97 17.10 -8.44 9.54
N GLY A 98 16.27 -8.21 8.52
CA GLY A 98 15.63 -9.25 7.70
C GLY A 98 14.36 -9.84 8.32
N SER A 99 13.91 -9.37 9.48
CA SER A 99 12.61 -9.73 10.05
C SER A 99 11.45 -9.15 9.25
N ASN A 100 10.24 -9.71 9.42
CA ASN A 100 9.05 -9.24 8.74
C ASN A 100 8.72 -7.79 9.11
N ALA A 101 8.35 -6.97 8.14
CA ALA A 101 7.98 -5.57 8.33
C ALA A 101 6.52 -5.31 7.95
N GLY A 102 5.68 -5.04 8.93
CA GLY A 102 4.26 -4.78 8.72
C GLY A 102 3.45 -6.01 8.30
N GLU A 103 2.25 -5.80 7.81
CA GLU A 103 1.31 -6.87 7.47
C GLU A 103 0.65 -6.62 6.13
N PHE A 104 0.62 -7.64 5.27
CA PHE A 104 -0.14 -7.62 4.03
C PHE A 104 -1.53 -8.18 4.25
N THR A 105 -2.53 -7.50 3.68
CA THR A 105 -3.95 -7.86 3.70
C THR A 105 -4.59 -7.58 2.33
N ASN A 106 -5.86 -7.90 2.17
CA ASN A 106 -6.67 -7.58 0.98
C ASN A 106 -5.94 -7.84 -0.34
N PRO A 107 -5.51 -9.09 -0.62
CA PRO A 107 -4.85 -9.41 -1.87
C PRO A 107 -5.78 -9.13 -3.05
N GLY A 108 -5.22 -8.49 -4.08
CA GLY A 108 -5.93 -8.23 -5.33
C GLY A 108 -6.18 -9.49 -6.15
N THR A 109 -6.75 -9.32 -7.34
CA THR A 109 -7.03 -10.42 -8.26
C THR A 109 -5.74 -11.17 -8.62
N SER A 110 -5.79 -12.50 -8.62
CA SER A 110 -4.65 -13.39 -8.91
C SER A 110 -3.49 -13.28 -7.91
N VAL A 111 -3.77 -12.83 -6.69
CA VAL A 111 -2.81 -12.71 -5.58
C VAL A 111 -3.30 -13.52 -4.39
N HIS A 112 -2.40 -14.10 -3.63
CA HIS A 112 -2.66 -14.63 -2.31
C HIS A 112 -1.52 -14.31 -1.33
N LEU A 113 -1.78 -14.51 -0.06
CA LEU A 113 -0.87 -14.25 1.04
C LEU A 113 -0.46 -15.56 1.69
N GLN A 114 0.83 -15.72 1.94
CA GLN A 114 1.40 -16.89 2.60
C GLN A 114 2.34 -16.46 3.72
N SER A 115 2.68 -17.38 4.61
CA SER A 115 3.69 -17.16 5.63
C SER A 115 4.78 -18.21 5.51
N VAL A 116 6.02 -17.78 5.27
CA VAL A 116 7.19 -18.64 5.17
C VAL A 116 8.22 -18.20 6.20
N SER A 117 8.56 -19.07 7.15
CA SER A 117 9.55 -18.78 8.19
C SER A 117 9.28 -17.45 8.93
N SER A 118 8.04 -17.22 9.33
CA SER A 118 7.57 -15.98 9.99
C SER A 118 7.62 -14.71 9.11
N ARG A 119 7.84 -14.84 7.82
CA ARG A 119 7.81 -13.74 6.86
C ARG A 119 6.51 -13.78 6.08
N HIS A 120 5.86 -12.63 5.94
CA HIS A 120 4.68 -12.49 5.11
C HIS A 120 5.10 -12.43 3.63
N ILE A 121 4.55 -13.32 2.84
CA ILE A 121 4.80 -13.41 1.39
C ILE A 121 3.52 -13.05 0.66
N VAL A 122 3.66 -12.18 -0.33
CA VAL A 122 2.63 -11.85 -1.32
C VAL A 122 3.06 -12.50 -2.63
N GLU A 123 2.24 -13.36 -3.20
CA GLU A 123 2.57 -14.01 -4.46
C GLU A 123 1.36 -14.18 -5.37
N HIS A 124 1.60 -14.44 -6.64
CA HIS A 124 0.51 -14.75 -7.56
C HIS A 124 -0.16 -16.07 -7.18
N SER A 125 -1.49 -16.10 -7.22
CA SER A 125 -2.30 -17.33 -7.11
C SER A 125 -2.52 -18.01 -8.45
N THR A 126 -2.45 -17.23 -9.52
CA THR A 126 -2.46 -17.71 -10.92
C THR A 126 -1.68 -16.68 -11.77
N PRO A 127 -1.00 -17.11 -12.84
CA PRO A 127 -0.42 -16.17 -13.79
C PRO A 127 -1.50 -15.26 -14.36
N ASN A 128 -1.25 -13.97 -14.46
CA ASN A 128 -2.15 -13.04 -15.13
C ASN A 128 -1.50 -12.47 -16.41
N SER A 129 -2.32 -11.86 -17.27
CA SER A 129 -1.85 -11.28 -18.54
C SER A 129 -1.53 -9.80 -18.44
N THR A 130 -1.85 -9.13 -17.33
CA THR A 130 -1.61 -7.69 -17.15
C THR A 130 -0.26 -7.39 -16.53
N GLY A 131 0.30 -8.34 -15.76
CA GLY A 131 1.51 -8.16 -14.98
C GLY A 131 1.35 -7.21 -13.79
N ILE A 132 0.11 -6.87 -13.41
CA ILE A 132 -0.21 -5.97 -12.29
C ILE A 132 -0.82 -6.78 -11.17
N PHE A 133 -0.23 -6.65 -9.97
CA PHE A 133 -0.66 -7.31 -8.75
C PHE A 133 -0.68 -6.31 -7.61
N THR A 134 -1.68 -6.37 -6.76
CA THR A 134 -1.84 -5.43 -5.64
C THR A 134 -2.11 -6.15 -4.34
N ALA A 135 -1.74 -5.50 -3.24
CA ALA A 135 -2.13 -5.86 -1.88
C ALA A 135 -2.16 -4.61 -1.01
N THR A 136 -2.91 -4.65 0.06
CA THR A 136 -2.85 -3.64 1.11
C THR A 136 -1.70 -3.98 2.06
N TRP A 137 -0.90 -3.00 2.47
CA TRP A 137 0.16 -3.15 3.46
C TRP A 137 -0.07 -2.20 4.62
N THR A 138 -0.09 -2.73 5.85
CA THR A 138 -0.10 -1.93 7.07
C THR A 138 1.34 -1.82 7.57
N ALA A 139 1.82 -0.61 7.75
CA ALA A 139 3.18 -0.32 8.19
C ALA A 139 3.44 -0.86 9.62
N PRO A 140 4.69 -1.20 9.96
CA PRO A 140 5.04 -1.65 11.30
C PRO A 140 4.91 -0.54 12.34
N GLU A 141 5.11 -0.91 13.62
CA GLU A 141 5.03 0.02 14.76
C GLU A 141 6.13 1.09 14.72
N THR A 142 5.89 2.20 15.42
CA THR A 142 6.85 3.32 15.56
C THR A 142 8.19 2.84 16.10
N GLY A 143 9.27 3.32 15.49
CA GLY A 143 10.64 2.96 15.85
C GLY A 143 11.15 1.70 15.16
N SER A 144 10.42 1.18 14.19
CA SER A 144 10.85 0.02 13.40
C SER A 144 11.96 0.35 12.39
N GLY A 145 12.08 1.62 11.99
CA GLY A 145 13.09 2.12 11.04
C GLY A 145 12.74 1.83 9.58
N ASP A 146 13.74 1.81 8.71
CA ASP A 146 13.54 1.65 7.28
C ASP A 146 12.96 0.26 6.94
N VAL A 147 12.02 0.23 6.00
CA VAL A 147 11.41 -0.98 5.46
C VAL A 147 11.86 -1.19 4.03
N GLY A 148 12.41 -2.37 3.75
CA GLY A 148 12.74 -2.81 2.40
C GLY A 148 11.66 -3.73 1.83
N PHE A 149 11.07 -3.34 0.72
CA PHE A 149 10.24 -4.21 -0.11
C PHE A 149 11.12 -4.93 -1.13
N TYR A 150 10.92 -6.23 -1.30
CA TYR A 150 11.66 -7.05 -2.25
C TYR A 150 10.71 -7.82 -3.12
N MET A 151 10.99 -7.89 -4.39
CA MET A 151 10.16 -8.57 -5.38
C MET A 151 11.01 -9.36 -6.38
N SER A 152 10.61 -10.60 -6.61
CA SER A 152 11.01 -11.41 -7.75
C SER A 152 9.86 -11.46 -8.74
N GLY A 153 10.02 -10.84 -9.90
CA GLY A 153 9.06 -10.84 -11.00
C GLY A 153 9.44 -11.80 -12.10
N LEU A 154 8.45 -12.41 -12.72
CA LEU A 154 8.61 -13.38 -13.79
C LEU A 154 7.68 -13.05 -14.96
N ALA A 155 8.23 -13.03 -16.17
CA ALA A 155 7.48 -13.07 -17.42
C ALA A 155 7.63 -14.45 -18.04
N ALA A 156 6.52 -15.11 -18.35
CA ALA A 156 6.47 -16.49 -18.81
C ALA A 156 5.86 -16.60 -20.22
N ASN A 157 6.32 -17.62 -20.95
CA ASN A 157 5.77 -17.97 -22.25
C ASN A 157 4.57 -18.92 -22.18
N LEU A 158 4.21 -19.40 -20.97
CA LEU A 158 3.11 -20.32 -20.66
C LEU A 158 3.13 -21.64 -21.46
N GLN A 159 4.29 -22.14 -21.81
CA GLN A 159 4.43 -23.40 -22.56
C GLN A 159 4.59 -24.64 -21.67
N ASN A 160 4.13 -24.58 -20.41
CA ASN A 160 4.25 -25.63 -19.40
C ASN A 160 5.70 -26.10 -19.15
N GLN A 161 6.65 -25.22 -19.27
CA GLN A 161 8.07 -25.43 -18.98
C GLN A 161 8.67 -24.15 -18.43
N THR A 162 9.80 -24.27 -17.74
CA THR A 162 10.50 -23.14 -17.10
C THR A 162 11.59 -22.52 -17.99
N PHE A 163 11.70 -23.03 -19.22
CA PHE A 163 12.67 -22.59 -20.19
C PHE A 163 12.13 -21.48 -21.10
N GLY A 164 12.91 -20.45 -21.32
CA GLY A 164 12.53 -19.33 -22.19
C GLY A 164 11.73 -18.24 -21.49
N ASP A 165 11.60 -18.31 -20.16
CA ASP A 165 11.02 -17.28 -19.32
C ASP A 165 12.06 -16.23 -18.94
N ALA A 166 11.61 -15.06 -18.51
CA ALA A 166 12.47 -13.96 -18.08
C ALA A 166 12.17 -13.56 -16.64
N TYR A 167 13.23 -13.33 -15.87
CA TYR A 167 13.21 -12.93 -14.47
C TYR A 167 13.74 -11.50 -14.31
N HIS A 168 13.17 -10.76 -13.37
CA HIS A 168 13.72 -9.50 -12.88
C HIS A 168 13.43 -9.33 -11.38
N GLY A 169 14.50 -9.12 -10.59
CA GLY A 169 14.40 -8.81 -9.16
C GLY A 169 14.55 -7.31 -8.92
N ILE A 170 13.80 -6.78 -7.97
CA ILE A 170 13.88 -5.37 -7.57
C ILE A 170 13.64 -5.22 -6.08
N SER A 171 14.15 -4.13 -5.51
CA SER A 171 13.82 -3.68 -4.15
C SER A 171 13.46 -2.20 -4.14
N LEU A 172 12.60 -1.82 -3.18
CA LEU A 172 12.24 -0.46 -2.86
C LEU A 172 12.41 -0.28 -1.35
N SER A 173 12.99 0.84 -0.91
CA SER A 173 13.09 1.19 0.51
C SER A 173 12.18 2.36 0.83
N LEU A 174 11.42 2.24 1.93
CA LEU A 174 10.71 3.34 2.56
C LEU A 174 11.39 3.68 3.89
N THR A 175 11.57 4.96 4.15
CA THR A 175 12.07 5.46 5.43
C THR A 175 10.91 5.70 6.38
N GLU A 176 11.07 5.32 7.66
CA GLU A 176 10.07 5.68 8.67
C GLU A 176 10.02 7.19 8.86
N ASN A 177 8.83 7.77 8.77
CA ASN A 177 8.62 9.15 9.13
C ASN A 177 8.58 9.28 10.65
N THR A 178 9.74 9.59 11.25
CA THR A 178 9.90 9.80 12.69
C THR A 178 9.55 11.20 13.15
N ASN A 179 9.22 12.09 12.24
CA ASN A 179 8.74 13.41 12.59
C ASN A 179 7.36 13.28 13.22
N ASN A 180 7.36 13.06 14.51
CA ASN A 180 6.20 12.98 15.40
C ASN A 180 5.51 14.35 15.63
N ILE A 181 5.59 15.22 14.67
CA ILE A 181 4.53 16.19 14.41
C ILE A 181 3.65 15.46 13.43
N GLU A 182 2.51 14.95 13.91
CA GLU A 182 1.40 14.53 13.09
C GLU A 182 1.35 15.39 11.81
N GLU A 183 1.99 14.95 10.72
CA GLU A 183 1.36 15.14 9.46
C GLU A 183 0.17 14.17 9.48
N LEU A 184 -0.71 14.41 10.46
CA LEU A 184 -2.08 13.96 10.45
C LEU A 184 -2.50 14.09 8.99
N HIS A 185 -2.92 13.02 8.39
CA HIS A 185 -3.58 13.03 7.11
C HIS A 185 -4.37 14.33 7.06
N ARG A 186 -3.83 15.29 6.31
CA ARG A 186 -4.37 16.65 6.29
C ARG A 186 -5.70 16.57 5.55
N VAL A 187 -6.71 16.15 6.30
CA VAL A 187 -8.07 15.97 5.78
C VAL A 187 -8.73 17.31 5.50
N MET A 188 -8.16 18.38 6.10
CA MET A 188 -8.60 19.75 5.90
C MET A 188 -7.46 20.72 6.24
N ASP A 189 -7.35 21.81 5.51
CA ASP A 189 -6.47 22.92 5.83
C ASP A 189 -6.87 23.57 7.15
N GLN A 190 -5.87 24.08 7.91
CA GLN A 190 -6.17 24.86 9.11
C GLN A 190 -7.07 26.06 8.75
N PRO A 191 -8.22 26.24 9.45
CA PRO A 191 -9.08 27.35 9.16
C PRO A 191 -8.38 28.71 9.33
N THR A 192 -8.53 29.56 8.35
CA THR A 192 -8.05 30.96 8.40
C THR A 192 -9.21 31.88 8.69
N VAL A 193 -8.97 32.85 9.61
CA VAL A 193 -9.97 33.85 9.99
C VAL A 193 -9.63 35.18 9.33
N SER A 194 -10.61 35.78 8.70
CA SER A 194 -10.56 37.13 8.11
C SER A 194 -11.66 38.02 8.64
N SER A 195 -11.69 39.29 8.27
CA SER A 195 -12.81 40.21 8.58
C SER A 195 -14.15 39.74 8.01
N ASN A 196 -14.14 38.89 7.00
CA ASN A 196 -15.33 38.43 6.28
C ASN A 196 -15.84 37.06 6.74
N GLY A 197 -15.01 36.28 7.46
CA GLY A 197 -15.42 34.95 7.88
C GLY A 197 -14.25 33.98 8.11
N ILE A 198 -14.60 32.71 8.18
CA ILE A 198 -13.66 31.59 8.28
C ILE A 198 -13.57 30.93 6.91
N SER A 199 -12.36 30.66 6.43
CA SER A 199 -12.15 29.92 5.21
C SER A 199 -11.18 28.75 5.40
N MET A 200 -11.40 27.67 4.66
CA MET A 200 -10.63 26.44 4.71
C MET A 200 -10.80 25.64 3.44
N THR A 201 -9.87 24.71 3.15
CA THR A 201 -9.97 23.78 2.03
C THR A 201 -10.08 22.35 2.58
N ALA A 202 -11.07 21.61 2.16
CA ALA A 202 -11.18 20.18 2.47
C ALA A 202 -10.27 19.39 1.51
N VAL A 203 -9.48 18.46 2.05
CA VAL A 203 -8.65 17.56 1.23
C VAL A 203 -9.44 16.29 0.89
N VAL A 204 -10.36 15.88 1.77
CA VAL A 204 -11.25 14.73 1.58
C VAL A 204 -12.69 15.16 1.80
N ASN A 205 -13.65 14.33 1.38
CA ASN A 205 -15.06 14.55 1.67
C ASN A 205 -15.32 14.51 3.18
N GLY A 206 -16.17 15.38 3.69
CA GLY A 206 -16.48 15.36 5.12
C GLY A 206 -17.50 16.40 5.56
N MET A 207 -17.77 16.40 6.86
CA MET A 207 -18.69 17.32 7.51
C MET A 207 -17.92 18.36 8.31
N VAL A 208 -18.13 19.64 7.99
CA VAL A 208 -17.66 20.78 8.80
C VAL A 208 -18.76 21.16 9.77
N SER A 209 -18.41 21.30 11.04
CA SER A 209 -19.31 21.79 12.09
C SER A 209 -18.61 22.87 12.91
N ILE A 210 -19.33 23.94 13.25
CA ILE A 210 -18.80 25.05 14.06
C ILE A 210 -19.65 25.19 15.33
N TYR A 211 -18.96 25.18 16.47
CA TYR A 211 -19.56 25.27 17.79
C TYR A 211 -19.06 26.50 18.55
N ASP A 212 -19.88 27.08 19.41
CA ASP A 212 -19.41 28.03 20.42
C ASP A 212 -18.69 27.29 21.59
N LEU A 213 -18.13 28.06 22.52
CA LEU A 213 -17.46 27.48 23.71
C LEU A 213 -18.37 26.68 24.65
N ASN A 214 -19.68 26.85 24.54
CA ASN A 214 -20.67 26.10 25.32
C ASN A 214 -21.10 24.78 24.63
N GLY A 215 -20.49 24.50 23.45
CA GLY A 215 -20.80 23.30 22.66
C GLY A 215 -22.08 23.44 21.82
N ARG A 216 -22.64 24.65 21.67
CA ARG A 216 -23.80 24.89 20.82
C ARG A 216 -23.36 24.92 19.37
N LEU A 217 -24.02 24.13 18.53
CA LEU A 217 -23.80 24.12 17.06
C LEU A 217 -24.33 25.42 16.44
N ASN A 218 -23.45 26.18 15.80
CA ASN A 218 -23.78 27.39 15.05
C ASN A 218 -23.91 27.17 13.55
N TYR A 219 -23.09 26.27 13.00
CA TYR A 219 -23.06 26.01 11.57
C TYR A 219 -22.67 24.56 11.30
N THR A 220 -23.21 23.98 10.24
CA THR A 220 -22.77 22.67 9.71
C THR A 220 -23.01 22.59 8.22
N THR A 221 -22.06 22.00 7.49
CA THR A 221 -22.17 21.74 6.05
C THR A 221 -21.33 20.53 5.66
N PHE A 222 -21.73 19.86 4.59
CA PHE A 222 -20.92 18.85 3.93
C PHE A 222 -20.02 19.53 2.89
N VAL A 223 -18.76 19.10 2.80
CA VAL A 223 -17.79 19.59 1.82
C VAL A 223 -17.20 18.42 1.04
N THR A 224 -16.90 18.65 -0.22
CA THR A 224 -16.26 17.68 -1.09
C THR A 224 -14.74 17.87 -1.10
N ALA A 225 -14.00 16.84 -1.50
CA ALA A 225 -12.55 16.91 -1.65
C ALA A 225 -12.13 18.08 -2.56
N ASN A 226 -11.11 18.83 -2.14
CA ASN A 226 -10.58 20.03 -2.79
C ASN A 226 -11.54 21.22 -2.86
N GLU A 227 -12.65 21.19 -2.11
CA GLU A 227 -13.56 22.31 -2.02
C GLU A 227 -13.01 23.39 -1.09
N TYR A 228 -13.00 24.64 -1.57
CA TYR A 228 -12.70 25.82 -0.76
C TYR A 228 -13.99 26.36 -0.15
N LEU A 229 -14.14 26.20 1.17
CA LEU A 229 -15.29 26.65 1.94
C LEU A 229 -15.01 28.05 2.53
N THR A 230 -15.98 28.95 2.42
CA THR A 230 -16.01 30.24 3.15
C THR A 230 -17.33 30.36 3.89
N ILE A 231 -17.25 30.64 5.19
CA ILE A 231 -18.39 30.78 6.08
C ILE A 231 -18.38 32.22 6.62
N ASP A 232 -19.44 32.96 6.32
CA ASP A 232 -19.57 34.38 6.73
C ASP A 232 -19.70 34.55 8.25
N ASN A 233 -19.11 35.62 8.79
CA ASN A 233 -19.20 35.94 10.21
C ASN A 233 -20.65 36.12 10.70
N SER A 234 -21.59 36.43 9.83
CA SER A 234 -23.01 36.56 10.17
C SER A 234 -23.64 35.21 10.54
N GLU A 235 -23.10 34.09 10.04
CA GLU A 235 -23.61 32.74 10.27
C GLU A 235 -23.10 32.12 11.56
N ILE A 236 -21.96 32.56 12.08
CA ILE A 236 -21.25 31.88 13.18
C ILE A 236 -21.13 32.70 14.48
N GLY A 237 -21.44 33.98 14.46
CA GLY A 237 -21.35 34.85 15.61
C GLY A 237 -19.92 35.25 16.01
N ASN A 238 -19.82 36.16 16.99
CA ASN A 238 -18.54 36.67 17.52
C ASN A 238 -17.98 35.77 18.62
N GLY A 239 -16.68 35.85 18.83
CA GLY A 239 -15.98 35.18 19.91
C GLY A 239 -15.18 33.96 19.46
N ILE A 240 -14.80 33.12 20.41
CA ILE A 240 -14.07 31.90 20.11
C ILE A 240 -15.03 30.84 19.60
N GLN A 241 -14.72 30.30 18.46
CA GLN A 241 -15.44 29.19 17.83
C GLN A 241 -14.55 27.95 17.79
N ILE A 242 -15.16 26.78 17.84
CA ILE A 242 -14.52 25.48 17.62
C ILE A 242 -14.97 24.99 16.25
N VAL A 243 -14.06 24.91 15.30
CA VAL A 243 -14.29 24.29 13.99
C VAL A 243 -13.92 22.82 14.10
N GLN A 244 -14.84 21.93 13.77
CA GLN A 244 -14.63 20.49 13.73
C GLN A 244 -14.85 19.99 12.30
N PHE A 245 -13.94 19.14 11.83
CA PHE A 245 -14.07 18.40 10.58
C PHE A 245 -14.14 16.91 10.88
N VAL A 246 -15.15 16.25 10.37
CA VAL A 246 -15.31 14.80 10.43
C VAL A 246 -15.25 14.24 9.01
N PRO A 247 -14.16 13.57 8.63
CA PRO A 247 -14.04 12.94 7.32
C PRO A 247 -15.16 11.92 7.13
N GLN A 248 -15.69 11.87 5.90
CA GLN A 248 -16.68 10.87 5.49
C GLN A 248 -16.06 9.99 4.41
N ASP A 249 -15.21 9.08 4.81
CA ASP A 249 -14.67 8.07 3.91
C ASP A 249 -15.37 6.73 4.16
N GLN A 250 -15.87 6.13 3.08
CA GLN A 250 -16.55 4.83 3.13
C GLN A 250 -15.59 3.65 3.35
N PHE A 251 -14.27 3.88 3.34
CA PHE A 251 -13.25 2.83 3.33
C PHE A 251 -12.20 2.90 4.44
N SER A 252 -12.21 3.93 5.31
CA SER A 252 -11.17 4.09 6.32
C SER A 252 -11.72 4.31 7.72
N SER A 253 -11.42 3.37 8.62
CA SER A 253 -11.59 3.53 10.08
C SER A 253 -10.50 4.41 10.72
N THR A 254 -9.62 5.03 9.95
CA THR A 254 -8.39 5.68 10.40
C THR A 254 -8.46 7.20 10.47
N PHE A 255 -9.48 7.85 9.91
CA PHE A 255 -9.59 9.30 10.01
C PHE A 255 -10.19 9.73 11.34
N THR A 256 -9.40 10.35 12.20
CA THR A 256 -9.90 11.00 13.41
C THR A 256 -10.48 12.38 13.10
N PRO A 257 -11.59 12.79 13.75
CA PRO A 257 -12.08 14.15 13.64
C PRO A 257 -11.00 15.17 14.01
N GLN A 258 -10.82 16.20 13.19
CA GLN A 258 -9.92 17.32 13.48
C GLN A 258 -10.71 18.49 14.07
N SER A 259 -10.13 19.25 15.01
CA SER A 259 -10.76 20.43 15.56
C SER A 259 -9.77 21.56 15.80
N TRP A 260 -10.22 22.79 15.55
CA TRP A 260 -9.43 24.02 15.72
C TRP A 260 -10.21 25.04 16.55
N ARG A 261 -9.48 25.82 17.35
CA ARG A 261 -10.03 27.04 17.96
C ARG A 261 -9.70 28.23 17.10
N VAL A 262 -10.69 29.01 16.76
CA VAL A 262 -10.56 30.23 15.98
C VAL A 262 -11.25 31.40 16.69
N ALA A 263 -10.67 32.59 16.62
CA ALA A 263 -11.25 33.81 17.21
C ALA A 263 -11.89 34.62 16.08
N VAL A 264 -13.20 34.77 16.11
CA VAL A 264 -13.99 35.56 15.15
C VAL A 264 -14.28 36.92 15.76
N GLN A 265 -13.89 37.99 15.09
CA GLN A 265 -14.19 39.36 15.46
C GLN A 265 -14.92 40.05 14.30
N LYS A 266 -16.02 40.74 14.64
CA LYS A 266 -16.73 41.62 13.71
C LYS A 266 -16.15 43.01 13.75
#